data_5d28d147c2c32d587fb98a32dc1fb91e
#
_entry.id   5d28d147c2c32d587fb98a32dc1fb91e
#
_cell.length_a   1.000
_cell.length_b   1.000
_cell.length_c   1.000
_cell.angle_alpha   90.00
_cell.angle_beta   90.00
_cell.angle_gamma   90.00
#
_symmetry.space_group_name_H-M   'P 1'
#
loop_
_entity.id
_entity.type
_entity.pdbx_description
1 polymer ?
#
loop_
_entity_poly.entity_id
_entity_poly.type
_entity_poly.pdbx_seq_one_letter_code
_entity_poly.pdbx_strand_id
1 'polypeptide(L)'
;LEAEIGGYEAAAAEAEGIARAYEHTAALIGALPDRLAMTEHATASFVAALSSVPFRRGDVLVTTRQDYVSNQIQYLALADRFGVEVLRAPDAPEGGVDLQAMEELIHRRRPKLVAITQIPTNSGLVQDAYAVGAMCRAREVLYLVDGCQSVGQMPIDVEAMGCDFFSATSRKYLRGPRGAGFLYVSDRVIDAGLEPLFPDMRGADWIAPDLYQPAPDARRFESWEYAWALVLATGAAAEYATAVGLDRIEARARRLARELRERLAGLDRVRVLDRGAELGAIVTASFDGYTPGDLVTELRRRGINTSSQTRIDAVLDYDEKGVDGALRMSPHYFNDEADLDALEGALREILAP
;
A
#
# COMPACT_ATOMS: atom_id res chain seq x y z
N LEU A 1 -1.87 -4.86 30.81
CA LEU A 1 -2.55 -6.12 31.07
C LEU A 1 -1.54 -7.28 31.00
N GLU A 2 -0.78 -7.45 29.91
CA GLU A 2 0.19 -8.54 29.74
C GLU A 2 1.22 -8.62 30.91
N ALA A 3 1.73 -7.47 31.37
CA ALA A 3 2.66 -7.41 32.48
C ALA A 3 2.05 -7.79 33.83
N GLU A 4 0.72 -7.77 33.95
CA GLU A 4 0.00 -8.04 35.20
C GLU A 4 -0.50 -9.50 35.32
N ILE A 5 -0.98 -10.05 34.19
CA ILE A 5 -1.64 -11.36 34.19
C ILE A 5 -1.01 -12.41 33.27
N GLY A 6 -0.01 -12.02 32.46
CA GLY A 6 0.62 -12.88 31.46
C GLY A 6 0.08 -12.63 30.04
N GLY A 7 0.88 -12.98 29.02
CA GLY A 7 0.56 -12.66 27.62
C GLY A 7 -0.63 -13.44 27.07
N TYR A 8 -0.69 -14.75 27.32
CA TYR A 8 -1.79 -15.59 26.84
C TYR A 8 -3.10 -15.30 27.57
N GLU A 9 -3.03 -15.04 28.87
CA GLU A 9 -4.17 -14.67 29.72
C GLU A 9 -4.72 -13.30 29.30
N ALA A 10 -3.85 -12.36 28.96
CA ALA A 10 -4.25 -11.05 28.44
C ALA A 10 -4.95 -11.18 27.07
N ALA A 11 -4.40 -11.99 26.15
CA ALA A 11 -5.02 -12.26 24.86
C ALA A 11 -6.40 -12.93 25.02
N ALA A 12 -6.53 -13.87 25.96
CA ALA A 12 -7.82 -14.51 26.27
C ALA A 12 -8.83 -13.54 26.87
N ALA A 13 -8.39 -12.66 27.76
CA ALA A 13 -9.24 -11.61 28.34
C ALA A 13 -9.74 -10.59 27.29
N GLU A 14 -8.93 -10.32 26.26
CA GLU A 14 -9.24 -9.38 25.17
C GLU A 14 -9.78 -10.07 23.90
N ALA A 15 -10.17 -11.35 23.96
CA ALA A 15 -10.59 -12.13 22.79
C ALA A 15 -11.70 -11.47 21.98
N GLU A 16 -12.71 -10.87 22.65
CA GLU A 16 -13.77 -10.12 21.97
C GLU A 16 -13.24 -8.83 21.30
N GLY A 17 -12.32 -8.13 21.96
CA GLY A 17 -11.67 -6.94 21.40
C GLY A 17 -10.85 -7.28 20.15
N ILE A 18 -10.12 -8.40 20.21
CA ILE A 18 -9.34 -8.90 19.08
C ILE A 18 -10.27 -9.28 17.92
N ALA A 19 -11.38 -10.00 18.18
CA ALA A 19 -12.36 -10.35 17.15
C ALA A 19 -12.94 -9.08 16.48
N ARG A 20 -13.35 -8.09 17.29
CA ARG A 20 -13.82 -6.78 16.76
C ARG A 20 -12.75 -6.08 15.93
N ALA A 21 -11.47 -6.20 16.26
CA ALA A 21 -10.41 -5.59 15.47
C ALA A 21 -10.33 -6.18 14.05
N TYR A 22 -10.53 -7.49 13.89
CA TYR A 22 -10.68 -8.13 12.58
C TYR A 22 -11.94 -7.65 11.86
N GLU A 23 -13.09 -7.58 12.55
CA GLU A 23 -14.35 -7.11 11.99
C GLU A 23 -14.23 -5.68 11.45
N HIS A 24 -13.72 -4.74 12.25
CA HIS A 24 -13.56 -3.34 11.84
C HIS A 24 -12.55 -3.18 10.71
N THR A 25 -11.44 -3.92 10.75
CA THR A 25 -10.41 -3.84 9.70
C THR A 25 -10.92 -4.45 8.40
N ALA A 26 -11.63 -5.56 8.45
CA ALA A 26 -12.24 -6.19 7.28
C ALA A 26 -13.33 -5.28 6.67
N ALA A 27 -14.24 -4.77 7.49
CA ALA A 27 -15.29 -3.86 7.06
C ALA A 27 -14.75 -2.59 6.38
N LEU A 28 -13.59 -2.06 6.83
CA LEU A 28 -12.93 -0.90 6.24
C LEU A 28 -12.60 -1.07 4.75
N ILE A 29 -12.41 -2.30 4.29
CA ILE A 29 -12.04 -2.63 2.91
C ILE A 29 -13.11 -3.48 2.19
N GLY A 30 -14.31 -3.62 2.76
CA GLY A 30 -15.40 -4.41 2.17
C GLY A 30 -15.17 -5.92 2.20
N ALA A 31 -14.42 -6.43 3.18
CA ALA A 31 -14.10 -7.85 3.32
C ALA A 31 -14.84 -8.52 4.50
N LEU A 32 -14.80 -9.84 4.55
CA LEU A 32 -15.20 -10.62 5.74
C LEU A 32 -13.99 -10.83 6.68
N PRO A 33 -14.22 -10.93 8.00
CA PRO A 33 -13.13 -11.09 8.98
C PRO A 33 -12.26 -12.34 8.77
N ASP A 34 -12.85 -13.44 8.30
CA ASP A 34 -12.15 -14.69 8.01
C ASP A 34 -11.35 -14.66 6.69
N ARG A 35 -11.46 -13.58 5.93
CA ARG A 35 -10.65 -13.27 4.75
C ARG A 35 -9.52 -12.30 5.04
N LEU A 36 -9.29 -11.99 6.31
CA LEU A 36 -8.25 -11.07 6.76
C LEU A 36 -7.20 -11.81 7.58
N ALA A 37 -5.93 -11.59 7.27
CA ALA A 37 -4.78 -12.00 8.07
C ALA A 37 -4.08 -10.76 8.64
N MET A 38 -3.83 -10.73 9.95
CA MET A 38 -3.04 -9.68 10.59
C MET A 38 -1.55 -9.99 10.47
N THR A 39 -0.76 -8.97 10.19
CA THR A 39 0.70 -9.10 10.01
C THR A 39 1.44 -7.93 10.66
N GLU A 40 2.76 -8.02 10.74
CA GLU A 40 3.61 -6.96 11.33
C GLU A 40 3.66 -5.68 10.47
N HIS A 41 3.48 -5.81 9.16
CA HIS A 41 3.46 -4.70 8.20
C HIS A 41 3.13 -5.18 6.79
N ALA A 42 2.75 -4.27 5.91
CA ALA A 42 2.38 -4.59 4.54
C ALA A 42 3.46 -5.35 3.74
N THR A 43 4.74 -5.11 3.99
CA THR A 43 5.79 -5.88 3.29
C THR A 43 5.75 -7.37 3.67
N ALA A 44 5.45 -7.70 4.94
CA ALA A 44 5.23 -9.09 5.36
C ALA A 44 4.00 -9.68 4.66
N SER A 45 2.87 -8.94 4.66
CA SER A 45 1.66 -9.30 3.90
C SER A 45 1.95 -9.57 2.44
N PHE A 46 2.66 -8.65 1.79
CA PHE A 46 2.98 -8.73 0.36
C PHE A 46 3.89 -9.92 0.04
N VAL A 47 4.92 -10.15 0.87
CA VAL A 47 5.81 -11.32 0.74
C VAL A 47 5.05 -12.61 0.94
N ALA A 48 4.17 -12.70 1.94
CA ALA A 48 3.35 -13.88 2.19
C ALA A 48 2.46 -14.20 0.97
N ALA A 49 1.74 -13.19 0.45
CA ALA A 49 0.93 -13.32 -0.77
C ALA A 49 1.77 -13.72 -1.99
N LEU A 50 2.88 -13.01 -2.25
CA LEU A 50 3.75 -13.27 -3.40
C LEU A 50 4.35 -14.68 -3.35
N SER A 51 4.74 -15.15 -2.15
CA SER A 51 5.33 -16.45 -1.93
C SER A 51 4.34 -17.61 -2.07
N SER A 52 3.05 -17.35 -1.92
CA SER A 52 1.99 -18.35 -2.07
C SER A 52 1.72 -18.72 -3.53
N VAL A 53 2.11 -17.85 -4.46
CA VAL A 53 1.95 -18.10 -5.89
C VAL A 53 3.00 -19.11 -6.35
N PRO A 54 2.62 -20.31 -6.85
CA PRO A 54 3.57 -21.38 -7.17
C PRO A 54 4.30 -21.11 -8.50
N PHE A 55 5.17 -20.10 -8.49
CA PHE A 55 5.97 -19.71 -9.64
C PHE A 55 6.95 -20.79 -10.09
N ARG A 56 7.09 -20.92 -11.41
CA ARG A 56 8.06 -21.79 -12.10
C ARG A 56 8.87 -20.97 -13.10
N ARG A 57 10.00 -21.49 -13.50
CA ARG A 57 10.84 -20.89 -14.55
C ARG A 57 10.01 -20.66 -15.82
N GLY A 58 10.02 -19.40 -16.31
CA GLY A 58 9.29 -18.97 -17.50
C GLY A 58 7.86 -18.48 -17.22
N ASP A 59 7.35 -18.60 -15.98
CA ASP A 59 6.11 -17.91 -15.60
C ASP A 59 6.29 -16.40 -15.70
N VAL A 60 5.20 -15.69 -15.97
CA VAL A 60 5.18 -14.23 -16.14
C VAL A 60 4.50 -13.57 -14.95
N LEU A 61 5.12 -12.52 -14.43
CA LEU A 61 4.54 -11.54 -13.51
C LEU A 61 4.41 -10.21 -14.27
N VAL A 62 3.23 -9.59 -14.24
CA VAL A 62 3.00 -8.25 -14.81
C VAL A 62 2.81 -7.26 -13.67
N THR A 63 3.48 -6.12 -13.76
CA THR A 63 3.34 -4.99 -12.82
C THR A 63 3.31 -3.65 -13.57
N THR A 64 3.35 -2.55 -12.83
CA THR A 64 3.40 -1.18 -13.38
C THR A 64 4.78 -0.56 -13.21
N ARG A 65 5.04 0.55 -13.89
CA ARG A 65 6.30 1.31 -13.76
C ARG A 65 6.34 2.08 -12.45
N GLN A 66 5.18 2.54 -11.98
CA GLN A 66 5.01 3.24 -10.72
C GLN A 66 4.52 2.27 -9.65
N ASP A 67 5.45 1.79 -8.85
CA ASP A 67 5.20 0.78 -7.81
C ASP A 67 6.10 1.07 -6.59
N TYR A 68 5.81 0.42 -5.47
CA TYR A 68 6.64 0.55 -4.28
C TYR A 68 7.98 -0.17 -4.47
N VAL A 69 9.06 0.49 -4.07
CA VAL A 69 10.44 0.00 -4.30
C VAL A 69 10.68 -1.42 -3.77
N SER A 70 10.15 -1.77 -2.58
CA SER A 70 10.31 -3.12 -2.04
C SER A 70 9.64 -4.18 -2.90
N ASN A 71 8.46 -3.87 -3.50
CA ASN A 71 7.76 -4.78 -4.38
C ASN A 71 8.62 -5.04 -5.64
N GLN A 72 9.18 -3.98 -6.25
CA GLN A 72 10.07 -4.12 -7.41
C GLN A 72 11.31 -4.96 -7.09
N ILE A 73 11.92 -4.79 -5.91
CA ILE A 73 13.05 -5.61 -5.45
C ILE A 73 12.64 -7.08 -5.33
N GLN A 74 11.44 -7.36 -4.80
CA GLN A 74 10.92 -8.72 -4.66
C GLN A 74 10.67 -9.38 -6.02
N TYR A 75 10.13 -8.64 -6.99
CA TYR A 75 9.96 -9.16 -8.36
C TYR A 75 11.31 -9.49 -9.02
N LEU A 76 12.33 -8.64 -8.84
CA LEU A 76 13.69 -8.91 -9.32
C LEU A 76 14.29 -10.15 -8.64
N ALA A 77 14.03 -10.34 -7.35
CA ALA A 77 14.45 -11.53 -6.62
C ALA A 77 13.76 -12.82 -7.15
N LEU A 78 12.47 -12.73 -7.52
CA LEU A 78 11.75 -13.83 -8.18
C LEU A 78 12.36 -14.14 -9.55
N ALA A 79 12.68 -13.12 -10.34
CA ALA A 79 13.34 -13.29 -11.65
C ALA A 79 14.68 -14.00 -11.50
N ASP A 80 15.51 -13.56 -10.57
CA ASP A 80 16.85 -14.11 -10.33
C ASP A 80 16.80 -15.57 -9.82
N ARG A 81 15.96 -15.81 -8.80
CA ARG A 81 15.95 -17.12 -8.10
C ARG A 81 15.12 -18.18 -8.80
N PHE A 82 13.97 -17.80 -9.37
CA PHE A 82 13.01 -18.74 -9.94
C PHE A 82 12.90 -18.66 -11.46
N GLY A 83 13.56 -17.68 -12.09
CA GLY A 83 13.50 -17.47 -13.54
C GLY A 83 12.12 -16.99 -14.01
N VAL A 84 11.41 -16.23 -13.17
CA VAL A 84 10.17 -15.55 -13.50
C VAL A 84 10.48 -14.37 -14.42
N GLU A 85 9.68 -14.20 -15.46
CA GLU A 85 9.77 -13.02 -16.34
C GLU A 85 8.92 -11.89 -15.76
N VAL A 86 9.56 -10.74 -15.46
CA VAL A 86 8.87 -9.55 -14.90
C VAL A 86 8.63 -8.55 -16.03
N LEU A 87 7.38 -8.30 -16.33
CA LEU A 87 6.94 -7.32 -17.33
C LEU A 87 6.29 -6.12 -16.64
N ARG A 88 6.55 -4.95 -17.17
CA ARG A 88 5.96 -3.70 -16.69
C ARG A 88 5.09 -3.11 -17.78
N ALA A 89 3.80 -2.92 -17.48
CA ALA A 89 2.91 -2.20 -18.38
C ALA A 89 3.43 -0.75 -18.54
N PRO A 90 3.38 -0.19 -19.75
CA PRO A 90 3.72 1.21 -19.95
C PRO A 90 2.74 2.14 -19.23
N ASP A 91 3.17 3.38 -19.01
CA ASP A 91 2.30 4.43 -18.49
C ASP A 91 1.54 5.11 -19.65
N ALA A 92 0.32 5.57 -19.36
CA ALA A 92 -0.43 6.45 -20.23
C ALA A 92 0.24 7.83 -20.36
N PRO A 93 -0.01 8.59 -21.41
CA PRO A 93 0.63 9.91 -21.60
C PRO A 93 0.40 10.88 -20.43
N GLU A 94 -0.76 10.83 -19.80
CA GLU A 94 -1.12 11.63 -18.62
C GLU A 94 -0.49 11.13 -17.33
N GLY A 95 0.06 9.91 -17.33
CA GLY A 95 0.60 9.20 -16.18
C GLY A 95 -0.34 8.11 -15.67
N GLY A 96 0.24 7.15 -14.94
CA GLY A 96 -0.46 5.94 -14.51
C GLY A 96 -0.46 4.85 -15.58
N VAL A 97 -0.91 3.66 -15.20
CA VAL A 97 -0.90 2.51 -16.11
C VAL A 97 -1.76 2.74 -17.35
N ASP A 98 -1.21 2.49 -18.53
CA ASP A 98 -1.99 2.38 -19.77
C ASP A 98 -2.84 1.11 -19.71
N LEU A 99 -4.16 1.29 -19.53
CA LEU A 99 -5.10 0.18 -19.36
C LEU A 99 -5.21 -0.69 -20.63
N GLN A 100 -5.09 -0.12 -21.82
CA GLN A 100 -5.11 -0.89 -23.06
C GLN A 100 -3.85 -1.77 -23.16
N ALA A 101 -2.69 -1.20 -22.88
CA ALA A 101 -1.43 -1.95 -22.88
C ALA A 101 -1.39 -3.02 -21.78
N MET A 102 -1.95 -2.73 -20.60
CA MET A 102 -2.12 -3.72 -19.52
C MET A 102 -3.00 -4.88 -19.96
N GLU A 103 -4.15 -4.60 -20.58
CA GLU A 103 -5.06 -5.64 -21.09
C GLU A 103 -4.38 -6.50 -22.18
N GLU A 104 -3.63 -5.88 -23.09
CA GLU A 104 -2.88 -6.61 -24.11
C GLU A 104 -1.80 -7.52 -23.49
N LEU A 105 -1.06 -7.05 -22.47
CA LEU A 105 -0.08 -7.85 -21.75
C LEU A 105 -0.73 -9.05 -21.08
N ILE A 106 -1.83 -8.85 -20.35
CA ILE A 106 -2.58 -9.91 -19.68
C ILE A 106 -3.08 -10.93 -20.72
N HIS A 107 -3.63 -10.46 -21.83
CA HIS A 107 -4.16 -11.33 -22.87
C HIS A 107 -3.07 -12.17 -23.57
N ARG A 108 -1.98 -11.53 -24.00
CA ARG A 108 -0.92 -12.18 -24.79
C ARG A 108 0.01 -13.03 -23.97
N ARG A 109 0.34 -12.58 -22.76
CA ARG A 109 1.38 -13.21 -21.93
C ARG A 109 0.81 -14.17 -20.91
N ARG A 110 -0.51 -14.10 -20.62
CA ARG A 110 -1.21 -14.93 -19.62
C ARG A 110 -0.40 -15.01 -18.31
N PRO A 111 -0.14 -13.89 -17.65
CA PRO A 111 0.69 -13.86 -16.46
C PRO A 111 0.09 -14.74 -15.37
N LYS A 112 0.94 -15.29 -14.53
CA LYS A 112 0.52 -16.02 -13.34
C LYS A 112 0.02 -15.10 -12.24
N LEU A 113 0.56 -13.88 -12.21
CA LEU A 113 0.20 -12.82 -11.28
C LEU A 113 0.28 -11.47 -11.97
N VAL A 114 -0.71 -10.63 -11.74
CA VAL A 114 -0.62 -9.18 -11.90
C VAL A 114 -0.48 -8.57 -10.51
N ALA A 115 0.46 -7.67 -10.32
CA ALA A 115 0.66 -6.99 -9.04
C ALA A 115 0.83 -5.48 -9.28
N ILE A 116 0.08 -4.64 -8.54
CA ILE A 116 0.17 -3.18 -8.64
C ILE A 116 0.13 -2.52 -7.27
N THR A 117 0.71 -1.33 -7.18
CA THR A 117 0.50 -0.41 -6.06
C THR A 117 -0.58 0.60 -6.46
N GLN A 118 -1.69 0.65 -5.71
CA GLN A 118 -2.83 1.52 -6.04
C GLN A 118 -2.45 3.01 -5.96
N ILE A 119 -1.74 3.42 -4.91
CA ILE A 119 -1.16 4.76 -4.80
C ILE A 119 0.33 4.61 -4.49
N PRO A 120 1.22 4.90 -5.45
CA PRO A 120 2.67 4.80 -5.24
C PRO A 120 3.16 5.81 -4.21
N THR A 121 4.28 5.49 -3.56
CA THR A 121 4.85 6.35 -2.51
C THR A 121 5.46 7.63 -3.07
N ASN A 122 5.92 7.59 -4.30
CA ASN A 122 6.69 8.64 -5.01
C ASN A 122 5.83 9.62 -5.80
N SER A 123 4.50 9.48 -5.72
CA SER A 123 3.58 10.30 -6.50
C SER A 123 2.19 10.32 -5.87
N GLY A 124 1.41 11.36 -6.16
CA GLY A 124 -0.01 11.42 -5.83
C GLY A 124 -0.90 10.60 -6.75
N LEU A 125 -0.35 9.93 -7.75
CA LEU A 125 -1.09 9.10 -8.71
C LEU A 125 -2.01 8.10 -8.00
N VAL A 126 -3.26 8.01 -8.45
CA VAL A 126 -4.19 6.91 -8.11
C VAL A 126 -4.32 6.03 -9.34
N GLN A 127 -3.79 4.81 -9.30
CA GLN A 127 -3.93 3.85 -10.38
C GLN A 127 -5.30 3.19 -10.36
N ASP A 128 -5.88 2.95 -11.53
CA ASP A 128 -7.19 2.29 -11.65
C ASP A 128 -7.09 0.78 -11.36
N ALA A 129 -7.01 0.46 -10.06
CA ALA A 129 -6.93 -0.91 -9.58
C ALA A 129 -8.19 -1.72 -9.91
N TYR A 130 -9.34 -1.06 -10.01
CA TYR A 130 -10.61 -1.72 -10.34
C TYR A 130 -10.66 -2.18 -11.79
N ALA A 131 -10.24 -1.32 -12.74
CA ALA A 131 -10.16 -1.71 -14.15
C ALA A 131 -9.16 -2.86 -14.37
N VAL A 132 -7.98 -2.81 -13.74
CA VAL A 132 -6.99 -3.90 -13.80
C VAL A 132 -7.56 -5.18 -13.20
N GLY A 133 -8.28 -5.11 -12.08
CA GLY A 133 -8.91 -6.26 -11.44
C GLY A 133 -9.98 -6.91 -12.32
N ALA A 134 -10.80 -6.11 -13.00
CA ALA A 134 -11.79 -6.62 -13.97
C ALA A 134 -11.10 -7.41 -15.12
N MET A 135 -9.96 -6.91 -15.63
CA MET A 135 -9.16 -7.60 -16.65
C MET A 135 -8.60 -8.94 -16.14
N CYS A 136 -8.07 -8.95 -14.92
CA CYS A 136 -7.53 -10.15 -14.28
C CYS A 136 -8.63 -11.19 -14.04
N ARG A 137 -9.77 -10.78 -13.49
CA ARG A 137 -10.93 -11.65 -13.25
C ARG A 137 -11.45 -12.28 -14.54
N ALA A 138 -11.56 -11.49 -15.63
CA ALA A 138 -12.02 -11.97 -16.93
C ALA A 138 -11.12 -13.06 -17.55
N ARG A 139 -9.87 -13.17 -17.07
CA ARG A 139 -8.87 -14.13 -17.59
C ARG A 139 -8.34 -15.10 -16.53
N GLU A 140 -8.98 -15.12 -15.37
CA GLU A 140 -8.62 -16.00 -14.24
C GLU A 140 -7.15 -15.84 -13.79
N VAL A 141 -6.58 -14.65 -13.96
CA VAL A 141 -5.23 -14.30 -13.49
C VAL A 141 -5.30 -13.88 -12.04
N LEU A 142 -4.32 -14.31 -11.21
CA LEU A 142 -4.21 -13.84 -9.82
C LEU A 142 -3.85 -12.36 -9.80
N TYR A 143 -4.45 -11.63 -8.83
CA TYR A 143 -4.27 -10.20 -8.72
C TYR A 143 -3.93 -9.77 -7.29
N LEU A 144 -2.76 -9.15 -7.12
CA LEU A 144 -2.24 -8.63 -5.84
C LEU A 144 -2.19 -7.10 -5.88
N VAL A 145 -2.79 -6.45 -4.90
CA VAL A 145 -2.80 -4.99 -4.79
C VAL A 145 -2.08 -4.53 -3.51
N ASP A 146 -1.15 -3.61 -3.66
CA ASP A 146 -0.60 -2.85 -2.54
C ASP A 146 -1.48 -1.62 -2.29
N GLY A 147 -2.26 -1.66 -1.21
CA GLY A 147 -3.15 -0.61 -0.73
C GLY A 147 -2.57 0.25 0.39
N CYS A 148 -1.25 0.19 0.61
CA CYS A 148 -0.60 0.87 1.73
C CYS A 148 -0.91 2.36 1.85
N GLN A 149 -1.03 3.06 0.74
CA GLN A 149 -1.30 4.51 0.75
C GLN A 149 -2.79 4.81 0.57
N SER A 150 -3.59 3.88 0.07
CA SER A 150 -5.02 4.12 -0.18
C SER A 150 -5.90 3.84 1.05
N VAL A 151 -5.54 2.82 1.86
CA VAL A 151 -6.28 2.51 3.10
C VAL A 151 -6.26 3.69 4.06
N GLY A 152 -7.45 4.14 4.47
CA GLY A 152 -7.65 5.31 5.32
C GLY A 152 -7.56 6.65 4.59
N GLN A 153 -7.26 6.64 3.27
CA GLN A 153 -7.28 7.83 2.42
C GLN A 153 -8.54 7.92 1.55
N MET A 154 -9.07 6.77 1.14
CA MET A 154 -10.22 6.66 0.25
C MET A 154 -11.01 5.38 0.53
N PRO A 155 -12.28 5.28 0.09
CA PRO A 155 -13.03 4.04 0.15
C PRO A 155 -12.37 2.92 -0.64
N ILE A 156 -12.35 1.73 -0.08
CA ILE A 156 -11.84 0.50 -0.70
C ILE A 156 -12.93 -0.57 -0.61
N ASP A 157 -13.12 -1.29 -1.71
CA ASP A 157 -13.94 -2.50 -1.78
C ASP A 157 -13.16 -3.55 -2.56
N VAL A 158 -12.56 -4.50 -1.83
CA VAL A 158 -11.69 -5.53 -2.41
C VAL A 158 -12.46 -6.52 -3.27
N GLU A 159 -13.74 -6.76 -2.98
CA GLU A 159 -14.62 -7.62 -3.77
C GLU A 159 -14.96 -6.97 -5.12
N ALA A 160 -15.36 -5.70 -5.10
CA ALA A 160 -15.61 -4.92 -6.32
C ALA A 160 -14.32 -4.74 -7.14
N MET A 161 -13.19 -4.51 -6.47
CA MET A 161 -11.86 -4.42 -7.09
C MET A 161 -11.46 -5.74 -7.76
N GLY A 162 -11.91 -6.87 -7.23
CA GLY A 162 -11.63 -8.20 -7.78
C GLY A 162 -10.20 -8.68 -7.58
N CYS A 163 -9.55 -8.21 -6.53
CA CYS A 163 -8.22 -8.69 -6.19
C CYS A 163 -8.29 -10.01 -5.41
N ASP A 164 -7.24 -10.81 -5.55
CA ASP A 164 -7.05 -12.04 -4.80
C ASP A 164 -6.30 -11.79 -3.49
N PHE A 165 -5.44 -10.80 -3.52
CA PHE A 165 -4.69 -10.33 -2.36
C PHE A 165 -4.70 -8.81 -2.30
N PHE A 166 -4.87 -8.26 -1.10
CA PHE A 166 -4.74 -6.83 -0.86
C PHE A 166 -3.92 -6.61 0.41
N SER A 167 -2.75 -5.98 0.27
CA SER A 167 -1.83 -5.73 1.39
C SER A 167 -1.88 -4.28 1.85
N ALA A 168 -1.88 -4.05 3.16
CA ALA A 168 -1.87 -2.71 3.72
C ALA A 168 -1.12 -2.63 5.06
N THR A 169 -0.78 -1.40 5.45
CA THR A 169 -0.17 -1.09 6.76
C THR A 169 -1.01 -0.06 7.52
N SER A 170 -1.12 -0.23 8.84
CA SER A 170 -1.98 0.62 9.67
C SER A 170 -1.48 2.05 9.83
N ARG A 171 -0.15 2.27 9.86
CA ARG A 171 0.49 3.54 10.29
C ARG A 171 0.44 4.69 9.31
N LYS A 172 -0.09 4.51 8.11
CA LYS A 172 -0.14 5.56 7.08
C LYS A 172 -1.44 6.37 7.21
N TYR A 173 -2.21 6.48 6.14
CA TYR A 173 -3.45 7.25 6.16
C TYR A 173 -4.52 6.68 7.11
N LEU A 174 -4.46 5.39 7.46
CA LEU A 174 -5.32 4.82 8.49
C LEU A 174 -5.01 5.35 9.90
N ARG A 175 -3.79 5.89 10.15
CA ARG A 175 -3.36 6.44 11.46
C ARG A 175 -3.31 5.41 12.59
N GLY A 176 -3.21 4.15 12.27
CA GLY A 176 -2.96 3.08 13.23
C GLY A 176 -1.50 2.99 13.67
N PRO A 177 -1.16 1.97 14.45
CA PRO A 177 0.19 1.81 15.01
C PRO A 177 1.24 1.41 13.95
N ARG A 178 2.51 1.66 14.25
CA ARG A 178 3.64 1.01 13.57
C ARG A 178 3.75 -0.44 14.02
N GLY A 179 4.26 -1.31 13.16
CA GLY A 179 4.41 -2.72 13.47
C GLY A 179 3.11 -3.52 13.29
N ALA A 180 2.13 -2.96 12.59
CA ALA A 180 0.90 -3.64 12.22
C ALA A 180 0.55 -3.40 10.75
N GLY A 181 0.05 -4.43 10.12
CA GLY A 181 -0.49 -4.46 8.77
C GLY A 181 -1.50 -5.58 8.64
N PHE A 182 -2.02 -5.77 7.45
CA PHE A 182 -2.94 -6.85 7.16
C PHE A 182 -2.91 -7.26 5.69
N LEU A 183 -3.39 -8.47 5.45
CA LEU A 183 -3.58 -9.06 4.13
C LEU A 183 -5.03 -9.51 3.98
N TYR A 184 -5.72 -9.04 2.96
CA TYR A 184 -6.94 -9.68 2.48
C TYR A 184 -6.58 -10.83 1.54
N VAL A 185 -7.33 -11.92 1.65
CA VAL A 185 -7.18 -13.14 0.85
C VAL A 185 -8.54 -13.57 0.34
N SER A 186 -8.71 -13.67 -0.98
CA SER A 186 -9.99 -14.05 -1.61
C SER A 186 -10.35 -15.51 -1.38
N ASP A 187 -11.65 -15.83 -1.51
CA ASP A 187 -12.13 -17.22 -1.52
C ASP A 187 -11.41 -18.06 -2.57
N ARG A 188 -11.17 -17.50 -3.76
CA ARG A 188 -10.46 -18.19 -4.83
C ARG A 188 -9.06 -18.69 -4.42
N VAL A 189 -8.34 -17.89 -3.62
CA VAL A 189 -7.03 -18.27 -3.10
C VAL A 189 -7.16 -19.38 -2.05
N ILE A 190 -8.14 -19.24 -1.15
CA ILE A 190 -8.40 -20.22 -0.10
C ILE A 190 -8.80 -21.57 -0.71
N ASP A 191 -9.74 -21.56 -1.66
CA ASP A 191 -10.25 -22.76 -2.36
C ASP A 191 -9.18 -23.43 -3.22
N ALA A 192 -8.28 -22.65 -3.83
CA ALA A 192 -7.13 -23.16 -4.57
C ALA A 192 -6.05 -23.78 -3.67
N GLY A 193 -6.18 -23.69 -2.35
CA GLY A 193 -5.20 -24.22 -1.39
C GLY A 193 -3.88 -23.45 -1.39
N LEU A 194 -3.86 -22.19 -1.84
CA LEU A 194 -2.64 -21.38 -1.78
C LEU A 194 -2.31 -20.99 -0.35
N GLU A 195 -1.03 -21.07 -0.02
CA GLU A 195 -0.49 -20.77 1.31
C GLU A 195 0.90 -20.15 1.18
N PRO A 196 1.41 -19.42 2.17
CA PRO A 196 2.78 -18.90 2.15
C PRO A 196 3.81 -20.02 1.94
N LEU A 197 4.94 -19.70 1.32
CA LEU A 197 6.03 -20.67 1.11
C LEU A 197 6.48 -21.36 2.41
N PHE A 198 6.39 -20.65 3.51
CA PHE A 198 6.71 -21.15 4.86
C PHE A 198 5.54 -20.81 5.78
N PRO A 199 4.53 -21.69 5.90
CA PRO A 199 3.45 -21.49 6.88
C PRO A 199 3.99 -21.63 8.29
N ASP A 200 3.33 -20.97 9.25
CA ASP A 200 3.63 -21.06 10.67
C ASP A 200 2.50 -21.78 11.44
N MET A 201 2.75 -22.14 12.68
CA MET A 201 1.82 -22.89 13.54
C MET A 201 0.49 -22.16 13.81
N ARG A 202 0.39 -20.88 13.54
CA ARG A 202 -0.88 -20.15 13.55
C ARG A 202 -1.70 -20.43 12.29
N GLY A 203 -1.00 -20.60 11.18
CA GLY A 203 -1.59 -20.82 9.86
C GLY A 203 -1.77 -22.28 9.48
N ALA A 204 -1.23 -23.23 10.26
CA ALA A 204 -1.31 -24.64 9.95
C ALA A 204 -1.14 -25.53 11.20
N ASP A 205 -1.81 -26.67 11.22
CA ASP A 205 -1.66 -27.70 12.25
C ASP A 205 -0.74 -28.81 11.77
N TRP A 206 0.28 -29.17 12.55
CA TRP A 206 1.12 -30.33 12.29
C TRP A 206 0.41 -31.59 12.80
N ILE A 207 -0.24 -32.34 11.92
CA ILE A 207 -1.17 -33.44 12.26
C ILE A 207 -0.56 -34.85 12.19
N ALA A 208 0.60 -34.99 11.56
CA ALA A 208 1.36 -36.24 11.52
C ALA A 208 2.85 -35.95 11.23
N PRO A 209 3.80 -36.90 11.42
CA PRO A 209 5.22 -36.65 11.25
C PRO A 209 5.60 -35.95 9.92
N ASP A 210 4.93 -36.30 8.85
CA ASP A 210 5.20 -35.78 7.49
C ASP A 210 3.96 -35.07 6.88
N LEU A 211 3.03 -34.56 7.73
CA LEU A 211 1.79 -33.97 7.27
C LEU A 211 1.35 -32.81 8.15
N TYR A 212 1.08 -31.68 7.53
CA TYR A 212 0.38 -30.56 8.16
C TYR A 212 -0.90 -30.21 7.39
N GLN A 213 -1.81 -29.53 8.04
CA GLN A 213 -3.07 -29.05 7.47
C GLN A 213 -3.16 -27.54 7.62
N PRO A 214 -3.22 -26.77 6.50
CA PRO A 214 -3.41 -25.33 6.56
C PRO A 214 -4.76 -24.93 7.19
N ALA A 215 -4.78 -23.77 7.83
CA ALA A 215 -6.02 -23.17 8.31
C ALA A 215 -7.02 -22.98 7.14
N PRO A 216 -8.34 -23.15 7.39
CA PRO A 216 -9.35 -23.08 6.33
C PRO A 216 -9.67 -21.65 5.84
N ASP A 217 -9.04 -20.66 6.41
CA ASP A 217 -9.28 -19.23 6.19
C ASP A 217 -7.97 -18.45 6.01
N ALA A 218 -8.04 -17.11 5.99
CA ALA A 218 -6.89 -16.25 5.80
C ALA A 218 -5.83 -16.35 6.91
N ARG A 219 -6.16 -16.94 8.06
CA ARG A 219 -5.17 -17.18 9.13
C ARG A 219 -3.99 -18.04 8.69
N ARG A 220 -4.12 -18.80 7.58
CA ARG A 220 -2.97 -19.52 6.98
C ARG A 220 -1.80 -18.61 6.59
N PHE A 221 -2.05 -17.28 6.51
CA PHE A 221 -1.05 -16.26 6.21
C PHE A 221 -0.53 -15.52 7.45
N GLU A 222 -0.96 -15.93 8.66
CA GLU A 222 -0.52 -15.34 9.92
C GLU A 222 0.63 -16.11 10.54
N SER A 223 1.42 -15.41 11.37
CA SER A 223 2.42 -15.99 12.25
C SER A 223 1.90 -16.05 13.69
N TRP A 224 2.36 -17.04 14.48
CA TRP A 224 1.94 -17.21 15.86
C TRP A 224 2.27 -16.02 16.74
N GLU A 225 3.49 -15.52 16.60
CA GLU A 225 3.98 -14.41 17.40
C GLU A 225 3.60 -13.08 16.75
N TYR A 226 2.60 -12.39 17.29
CA TYR A 226 2.27 -11.02 16.91
C TYR A 226 1.72 -10.22 18.10
N ALA A 227 1.81 -8.90 18.01
CA ALA A 227 1.48 -7.99 19.09
C ALA A 227 -0.03 -7.73 19.17
N TRP A 228 -0.73 -8.35 20.13
CA TRP A 228 -2.16 -8.18 20.36
C TRP A 228 -2.57 -6.71 20.51
N ALA A 229 -1.78 -5.92 21.26
CA ALA A 229 -2.01 -4.49 21.43
C ALA A 229 -2.04 -3.72 20.09
N LEU A 230 -1.19 -4.12 19.12
CA LEU A 230 -1.17 -3.50 17.80
C LEU A 230 -2.35 -3.93 16.93
N VAL A 231 -2.84 -5.15 17.09
CA VAL A 231 -4.08 -5.63 16.44
C VAL A 231 -5.28 -4.83 16.96
N LEU A 232 -5.43 -4.71 18.25
CA LEU A 232 -6.49 -3.91 18.91
C LEU A 232 -6.44 -2.45 18.45
N ALA A 233 -5.25 -1.85 18.43
CA ALA A 233 -5.07 -0.47 17.99
C ALA A 233 -5.34 -0.29 16.48
N THR A 234 -5.09 -1.31 15.64
CA THR A 234 -5.45 -1.29 14.22
C THR A 234 -6.97 -1.31 14.05
N GLY A 235 -7.67 -2.17 14.78
CA GLY A 235 -9.14 -2.22 14.81
C GLY A 235 -9.76 -0.88 15.25
N ALA A 236 -9.23 -0.28 16.32
CA ALA A 236 -9.67 1.03 16.78
C ALA A 236 -9.46 2.13 15.74
N ALA A 237 -8.34 2.10 15.00
CA ALA A 237 -8.07 3.04 13.92
C ALA A 237 -9.05 2.84 12.74
N ALA A 238 -9.38 1.59 12.42
CA ALA A 238 -10.34 1.25 11.36
C ALA A 238 -11.77 1.71 11.74
N GLU A 239 -12.21 1.45 12.97
CA GLU A 239 -13.47 1.93 13.50
C GLU A 239 -13.56 3.47 13.46
N TYR A 240 -12.49 4.15 13.90
CA TYR A 240 -12.42 5.61 13.87
C TYR A 240 -12.52 6.17 12.45
N ALA A 241 -11.77 5.61 11.50
CA ALA A 241 -11.81 6.05 10.10
C ALA A 241 -13.19 5.85 9.48
N THR A 242 -13.85 4.73 9.77
CA THR A 242 -15.22 4.43 9.33
C THR A 242 -16.21 5.42 9.95
N ALA A 243 -16.07 5.75 11.24
CA ALA A 243 -16.94 6.73 11.92
C ALA A 243 -16.78 8.17 11.36
N VAL A 244 -15.56 8.56 10.98
CA VAL A 244 -15.31 9.83 10.25
C VAL A 244 -15.97 9.80 8.87
N GLY A 245 -15.93 8.66 8.20
CA GLY A 245 -16.45 8.43 6.85
C GLY A 245 -15.36 8.59 5.77
N LEU A 246 -15.06 7.49 5.08
CA LEU A 246 -13.95 7.44 4.09
C LEU A 246 -14.15 8.40 2.92
N ASP A 247 -15.40 8.59 2.45
CA ASP A 247 -15.71 9.59 1.41
C ASP A 247 -15.37 11.02 1.86
N ARG A 248 -15.64 11.34 3.11
CA ARG A 248 -15.34 12.66 3.70
C ARG A 248 -13.84 12.85 3.86
N ILE A 249 -13.14 11.79 4.29
CA ILE A 249 -11.68 11.77 4.39
C ILE A 249 -11.05 12.02 3.02
N GLU A 250 -11.47 11.27 2.01
CA GLU A 250 -10.99 11.39 0.64
C GLU A 250 -11.22 12.80 0.08
N ALA A 251 -12.46 13.29 0.15
CA ALA A 251 -12.83 14.62 -0.36
C ALA A 251 -11.98 15.73 0.28
N ARG A 252 -11.76 15.66 1.60
CA ARG A 252 -10.94 16.63 2.33
C ARG A 252 -9.47 16.54 1.96
N ALA A 253 -8.90 15.34 1.98
CA ALA A 253 -7.47 15.13 1.70
C ALA A 253 -7.12 15.47 0.25
N ARG A 254 -7.95 15.08 -0.72
CA ARG A 254 -7.77 15.45 -2.14
C ARG A 254 -7.89 16.95 -2.38
N ARG A 255 -8.81 17.63 -1.67
CA ARG A 255 -8.96 19.09 -1.78
C ARG A 255 -7.70 19.81 -1.30
N LEU A 256 -7.18 19.46 -0.14
CA LEU A 256 -5.95 20.05 0.40
C LEU A 256 -4.74 19.77 -0.51
N ALA A 257 -4.62 18.56 -1.03
CA ALA A 257 -3.52 18.20 -1.92
C ALA A 257 -3.59 18.92 -3.27
N ARG A 258 -4.79 19.12 -3.82
CA ARG A 258 -4.98 19.91 -5.03
C ARG A 258 -4.57 21.37 -4.80
N GLU A 259 -5.05 21.98 -3.74
CA GLU A 259 -4.70 23.35 -3.36
C GLU A 259 -3.19 23.48 -3.15
N LEU A 260 -2.55 22.51 -2.50
CA LEU A 260 -1.10 22.51 -2.33
C LEU A 260 -0.35 22.45 -3.68
N ARG A 261 -0.80 21.61 -4.63
CA ARG A 261 -0.22 21.57 -5.98
C ARG A 261 -0.32 22.91 -6.70
N GLU A 262 -1.48 23.57 -6.62
CA GLU A 262 -1.72 24.89 -7.22
C GLU A 262 -0.78 25.95 -6.61
N ARG A 263 -0.63 25.99 -5.28
CA ARG A 263 0.28 26.87 -4.57
C ARG A 263 1.74 26.64 -4.97
N LEU A 264 2.18 25.38 -5.01
CA LEU A 264 3.54 25.01 -5.41
C LEU A 264 3.84 25.39 -6.88
N ALA A 265 2.88 25.19 -7.77
CA ALA A 265 3.01 25.58 -9.18
C ALA A 265 3.14 27.11 -9.37
N GLY A 266 2.72 27.91 -8.40
CA GLY A 266 2.89 29.37 -8.38
C GLY A 266 4.22 29.83 -7.78
N LEU A 267 5.10 28.93 -7.36
CA LEU A 267 6.43 29.28 -6.82
C LEU A 267 7.50 29.16 -7.91
N ASP A 268 8.37 30.17 -7.97
CA ASP A 268 9.56 30.11 -8.84
C ASP A 268 10.47 28.96 -8.43
N ARG A 269 11.13 28.31 -9.41
CA ARG A 269 12.09 27.21 -9.18
C ARG A 269 11.47 25.92 -8.62
N VAL A 270 10.13 25.79 -8.66
CA VAL A 270 9.40 24.61 -8.19
C VAL A 270 8.70 23.92 -9.36
N ARG A 271 8.86 22.61 -9.46
CA ARG A 271 8.16 21.77 -10.43
C ARG A 271 7.38 20.69 -9.68
N VAL A 272 6.05 20.74 -9.75
CA VAL A 272 5.19 19.64 -9.27
C VAL A 272 5.42 18.41 -10.16
N LEU A 273 5.60 17.25 -9.55
CA LEU A 273 5.99 16.02 -10.24
C LEU A 273 4.83 15.03 -10.41
N ASP A 274 3.72 15.25 -9.71
CA ASP A 274 2.57 14.35 -9.77
C ASP A 274 1.92 14.38 -11.15
N ARG A 275 1.69 13.18 -11.73
CA ARG A 275 1.03 12.97 -13.01
C ARG A 275 0.01 11.86 -12.87
N GLY A 276 -1.12 11.98 -13.55
CA GLY A 276 -2.19 10.99 -13.56
C GLY A 276 -3.56 11.63 -13.79
N ALA A 277 -4.51 10.85 -14.31
CA ALA A 277 -5.90 11.26 -14.46
C ALA A 277 -6.57 11.51 -13.10
N GLU A 278 -6.20 10.71 -12.09
CA GLU A 278 -6.62 10.90 -10.71
C GLU A 278 -5.42 11.07 -9.79
N LEU A 279 -5.54 12.03 -8.85
CA LEU A 279 -4.51 12.33 -7.87
C LEU A 279 -5.07 12.30 -6.43
N GLY A 280 -4.39 11.57 -5.57
CA GLY A 280 -4.66 11.47 -4.13
C GLY A 280 -3.97 12.57 -3.31
N ALA A 281 -3.80 12.28 -2.03
CA ALA A 281 -3.31 13.23 -1.05
C ALA A 281 -1.77 13.34 -0.95
N ILE A 282 -1.00 12.55 -1.68
CA ILE A 282 0.46 12.70 -1.77
C ILE A 282 0.77 13.77 -2.81
N VAL A 283 1.63 14.73 -2.47
CA VAL A 283 2.12 15.78 -3.36
C VAL A 283 3.63 15.72 -3.41
N THR A 284 4.20 15.68 -4.63
CA THR A 284 5.65 15.66 -4.81
C THR A 284 6.12 16.78 -5.72
N ALA A 285 7.25 17.38 -5.36
CA ALA A 285 7.85 18.44 -6.14
C ALA A 285 9.38 18.42 -6.10
N SER A 286 10.01 18.87 -7.18
CA SER A 286 11.44 19.18 -7.22
C SER A 286 11.65 20.69 -7.12
N PHE A 287 12.82 21.08 -6.59
CA PHE A 287 13.17 22.46 -6.29
C PHE A 287 14.57 22.75 -6.85
N ASP A 288 14.66 23.63 -7.82
CA ASP A 288 15.91 23.92 -8.49
C ASP A 288 16.93 24.54 -7.52
N GLY A 289 18.09 23.89 -7.41
CA GLY A 289 19.17 24.30 -6.52
C GLY A 289 19.07 23.79 -5.09
N TYR A 290 18.08 22.96 -4.77
CA TYR A 290 17.93 22.36 -3.43
C TYR A 290 17.81 20.84 -3.52
N THR A 291 18.48 20.16 -2.58
CA THR A 291 18.20 18.71 -2.41
C THR A 291 16.94 18.50 -1.57
N PRO A 292 16.17 17.45 -1.82
CA PRO A 292 14.99 17.14 -1.00
C PRO A 292 15.31 16.97 0.49
N GLY A 293 16.51 16.43 0.82
CA GLY A 293 16.97 16.24 2.20
C GLY A 293 17.23 17.55 2.94
N ASP A 294 17.82 18.53 2.26
CA ASP A 294 18.06 19.86 2.82
C ASP A 294 16.73 20.57 3.13
N LEU A 295 15.78 20.51 2.19
CA LEU A 295 14.43 21.06 2.38
C LEU A 295 13.70 20.42 3.56
N VAL A 296 13.76 19.09 3.71
CA VAL A 296 13.18 18.40 4.88
C VAL A 296 13.79 18.91 6.18
N THR A 297 15.11 19.09 6.21
CA THR A 297 15.82 19.57 7.40
C THR A 297 15.40 20.99 7.75
N GLU A 298 15.34 21.86 6.76
CA GLU A 298 15.01 23.26 6.94
C GLU A 298 13.53 23.48 7.31
N LEU A 299 12.61 22.74 6.67
CA LEU A 299 11.18 22.76 7.01
C LEU A 299 10.93 22.22 8.42
N ARG A 300 11.63 21.16 8.83
CA ARG A 300 11.52 20.58 10.17
C ARG A 300 11.95 21.57 11.27
N ARG A 301 12.97 22.40 11.04
CA ARG A 301 13.37 23.47 11.96
C ARG A 301 12.27 24.50 12.20
N ARG A 302 11.35 24.63 11.23
CA ARG A 302 10.16 25.49 11.29
C ARG A 302 8.92 24.77 11.80
N GLY A 303 9.05 23.51 12.27
CA GLY A 303 7.94 22.70 12.78
C GLY A 303 7.11 22.03 11.67
N ILE A 304 7.56 22.05 10.41
CA ILE A 304 6.85 21.48 9.27
C ILE A 304 7.47 20.13 8.90
N ASN A 305 6.69 19.04 9.04
CA ASN A 305 7.12 17.70 8.75
C ASN A 305 6.83 17.31 7.31
N THR A 306 7.87 17.01 6.55
CA THR A 306 7.83 16.51 5.18
C THR A 306 8.74 15.28 5.05
N SER A 307 8.84 14.68 3.89
CA SER A 307 9.81 13.63 3.63
C SER A 307 10.53 13.83 2.30
N SER A 308 11.77 13.37 2.24
CA SER A 308 12.54 13.31 1.01
C SER A 308 12.44 11.94 0.38
N GLN A 309 12.46 11.91 -0.94
CA GLN A 309 12.63 10.73 -1.76
C GLN A 309 13.79 10.96 -2.71
N THR A 310 14.50 9.89 -3.03
CA THR A 310 15.61 9.89 -3.96
C THR A 310 15.32 8.95 -5.12
N ARG A 311 16.12 8.99 -6.17
CA ARG A 311 15.96 8.13 -7.36
C ARG A 311 15.81 6.64 -7.00
N ILE A 312 16.51 6.13 -5.99
CA ILE A 312 16.42 4.71 -5.59
C ILE A 312 15.07 4.30 -5.00
N ASP A 313 14.25 5.25 -4.58
CA ASP A 313 12.89 5.00 -4.09
C ASP A 313 11.89 4.77 -5.23
N ALA A 314 12.21 5.25 -6.46
CA ALA A 314 11.33 5.18 -7.63
C ALA A 314 12.12 5.32 -8.95
N VAL A 315 13.03 4.39 -9.22
CA VAL A 315 14.00 4.46 -10.32
C VAL A 315 13.34 4.80 -11.66
N LEU A 316 12.31 4.05 -12.06
CA LEU A 316 11.67 4.22 -13.37
C LEU A 316 10.94 5.56 -13.53
N ASP A 317 10.26 6.00 -12.47
CA ASP A 317 9.49 7.24 -12.48
C ASP A 317 10.40 8.47 -12.46
N TYR A 318 11.45 8.45 -11.62
CA TYR A 318 12.36 9.59 -11.51
C TYR A 318 13.31 9.71 -12.71
N ASP A 319 13.72 8.60 -13.32
CA ASP A 319 14.46 8.62 -14.59
C ASP A 319 13.62 9.25 -15.71
N GLU A 320 12.33 8.87 -15.81
CA GLU A 320 11.42 9.47 -16.80
C GLU A 320 11.17 10.96 -16.57
N LYS A 321 11.03 11.37 -15.30
CA LYS A 321 10.83 12.77 -14.92
C LYS A 321 12.11 13.60 -14.99
N GLY A 322 13.28 12.96 -15.12
CA GLY A 322 14.59 13.63 -15.16
C GLY A 322 14.92 14.34 -13.85
N VAL A 323 14.66 13.68 -12.71
CA VAL A 323 14.94 14.19 -11.36
C VAL A 323 15.69 13.17 -10.52
N ASP A 324 16.57 13.64 -9.62
CA ASP A 324 17.29 12.79 -8.68
C ASP A 324 16.50 12.50 -7.39
N GLY A 325 15.38 13.21 -7.18
CA GLY A 325 14.53 13.05 -6.01
C GLY A 325 13.42 14.09 -5.94
N ALA A 326 12.63 14.00 -4.89
CA ALA A 326 11.49 14.89 -4.64
C ALA A 326 11.30 15.19 -3.15
N LEU A 327 10.86 16.39 -2.84
CA LEU A 327 10.20 16.69 -1.57
C LEU A 327 8.79 16.12 -1.64
N ARG A 328 8.41 15.29 -0.69
CA ARG A 328 7.08 14.72 -0.54
C ARG A 328 6.35 15.37 0.62
N MET A 329 5.19 15.91 0.31
CA MET A 329 4.23 16.49 1.23
C MET A 329 2.97 15.63 1.21
N SER A 330 2.40 15.33 2.37
CA SER A 330 1.29 14.39 2.46
C SER A 330 0.21 14.94 3.39
N PRO A 331 -0.56 15.95 2.93
CA PRO A 331 -1.68 16.47 3.71
C PRO A 331 -2.68 15.37 4.02
N HIS A 332 -3.25 15.44 5.21
CA HIS A 332 -4.25 14.51 5.70
C HIS A 332 -5.54 15.25 6.01
N TYR A 333 -6.66 14.55 6.21
CA TYR A 333 -7.95 15.20 6.49
C TYR A 333 -7.96 16.08 7.76
N PHE A 334 -7.04 15.89 8.69
CA PHE A 334 -6.90 16.71 9.89
C PHE A 334 -6.07 17.99 9.69
N ASN A 335 -5.37 18.12 8.56
CA ASN A 335 -4.70 19.37 8.21
C ASN A 335 -5.75 20.42 7.76
N ASP A 336 -5.34 21.67 7.83
CA ASP A 336 -6.14 22.79 7.38
C ASP A 336 -5.36 23.74 6.44
N GLU A 337 -6.01 24.79 6.02
CA GLU A 337 -5.44 25.78 5.12
C GLU A 337 -4.30 26.56 5.78
N ALA A 338 -4.31 26.73 7.11
CA ALA A 338 -3.22 27.37 7.86
C ALA A 338 -1.93 26.55 7.81
N ASP A 339 -2.03 25.21 7.78
CA ASP A 339 -0.87 24.33 7.56
C ASP A 339 -0.27 24.54 6.15
N LEU A 340 -1.13 24.72 5.14
CA LEU A 340 -0.67 25.03 3.77
C LEU A 340 -0.03 26.42 3.68
N ASP A 341 -0.61 27.42 4.36
CA ASP A 341 -0.06 28.78 4.43
C ASP A 341 1.32 28.78 5.09
N ALA A 342 1.48 28.03 6.18
CA ALA A 342 2.75 27.88 6.88
C ALA A 342 3.82 27.22 6.00
N LEU A 343 3.47 26.16 5.28
CA LEU A 343 4.37 25.48 4.35
C LEU A 343 4.78 26.40 3.19
N GLU A 344 3.82 27.06 2.55
CA GLU A 344 4.09 27.98 1.44
C GLU A 344 4.96 29.16 1.89
N GLY A 345 4.65 29.78 3.04
CA GLY A 345 5.44 30.86 3.61
C GLY A 345 6.89 30.44 3.88
N ALA A 346 7.09 29.28 4.48
CA ALA A 346 8.42 28.73 4.74
C ALA A 346 9.19 28.45 3.43
N LEU A 347 8.52 27.89 2.41
CA LEU A 347 9.16 27.64 1.11
C LEU A 347 9.53 28.95 0.41
N ARG A 348 8.68 29.98 0.43
CA ARG A 348 9.01 31.31 -0.11
C ARG A 348 10.24 31.92 0.55
N GLU A 349 10.37 31.81 1.88
CA GLU A 349 11.56 32.27 2.60
C GLU A 349 12.82 31.49 2.22
N ILE A 350 12.74 30.16 2.11
CA ILE A 350 13.87 29.30 1.75
C ILE A 350 14.33 29.57 0.31
N LEU A 351 13.39 29.80 -0.61
CA LEU A 351 13.66 30.00 -2.03
C LEU A 351 14.03 31.45 -2.39
N ALA A 352 13.91 32.37 -1.43
CA ALA A 352 14.31 33.75 -1.63
C ALA A 352 15.80 33.84 -2.03
N PRO A 353 16.17 34.76 -2.96
CA PRO A 353 17.54 34.88 -3.46
C PRO A 353 18.56 35.28 -2.38
#